data_0964754c2c67707129c78aead951af51
#
_entry.id   0964754c2c67707129c78aead951af51
#
_cell.length_a   1.000
_cell.length_b   1.000
_cell.length_c   1.000
_cell.angle_alpha   90.00
_cell.angle_beta   90.00
_cell.angle_gamma   90.00
#
_symmetry.space_group_name_H-M   'P 1'
#
loop_
_entity.id
_entity.type
_entity.pdbx_description
1 polymer ?
#
loop_
_entity_poly.entity_id
_entity_poly.type
_entity_poly.pdbx_seq_one_letter_code
_entity_poly.pdbx_strand_id
1 'polypeptide(L)'
;MAGSTLSSYEVDQKEYYNRITEEYDLHYAIKSALKYRYGIYHKIFSNINLKTMHILDAMCGGGESTGYFFRHGALVTGLDISENCCAIYRKRYPECSVVCSSILDTQFAGSSFDIVMTDSLHHLHPYVNQGMDEIRRILKPGGYFCCWEPISHSLADLLRKFLYRMDARYFLENEGSIDIKRLVQTQAHHFQMVDCVYGGNLAYLFVNLSMALRIPVRIVKFYSPLFIVAESFLDRFQPKFLSCWALCLLRKKEIFETF
;
A
#
# COMPACT_ATOMS: atom_id res chain seq x y z
N MET A 1 28.90 6.64 4.53
CA MET A 1 27.71 6.54 5.40
C MET A 1 27.54 5.08 5.70
N ALA A 2 27.65 4.65 6.95
CA ALA A 2 27.43 3.26 7.35
C ALA A 2 25.92 3.00 7.19
N GLY A 3 25.54 2.14 6.24
CA GLY A 3 24.16 1.69 6.14
C GLY A 3 23.79 0.97 7.42
N SER A 4 22.59 1.25 7.96
CA SER A 4 22.06 0.49 9.10
C SER A 4 22.01 -0.99 8.71
N THR A 5 22.47 -1.85 9.60
CA THR A 5 22.40 -3.30 9.39
C THR A 5 20.93 -3.71 9.46
N LEU A 6 20.40 -4.34 8.39
CA LEU A 6 19.05 -4.85 8.36
C LEU A 6 18.84 -5.89 9.48
N SER A 7 17.69 -5.84 10.13
CA SER A 7 17.26 -6.89 11.07
C SER A 7 16.99 -8.20 10.32
N SER A 8 16.96 -9.33 11.05
CA SER A 8 16.59 -10.61 10.44
C SER A 8 15.26 -10.58 9.72
N TYR A 9 14.28 -9.90 10.30
CA TYR A 9 12.97 -9.67 9.69
C TYR A 9 13.06 -8.96 8.32
N GLU A 10 13.85 -7.87 8.24
CA GLU A 10 14.03 -7.11 7.00
C GLU A 10 14.77 -7.93 5.93
N VAL A 11 15.72 -8.76 6.36
CA VAL A 11 16.41 -9.70 5.45
C VAL A 11 15.42 -10.72 4.88
N ASP A 12 14.58 -11.33 5.70
CA ASP A 12 13.58 -12.31 5.27
C ASP A 12 12.57 -11.68 4.28
N GLN A 13 12.09 -10.46 4.56
CA GLN A 13 11.20 -9.69 3.68
C GLN A 13 11.88 -9.41 2.32
N LYS A 14 13.11 -8.93 2.35
CA LYS A 14 13.89 -8.62 1.16
C LYS A 14 14.10 -9.86 0.28
N GLU A 15 14.54 -10.97 0.86
CA GLU A 15 14.76 -12.23 0.14
C GLU A 15 13.46 -12.77 -0.44
N TYR A 16 12.37 -12.72 0.32
CA TYR A 16 11.06 -13.14 -0.13
C TYR A 16 10.61 -12.34 -1.35
N TYR A 17 10.60 -10.99 -1.29
CA TYR A 17 10.18 -10.16 -2.41
C TYR A 17 11.15 -10.23 -3.59
N ASN A 18 12.44 -10.34 -3.39
CA ASN A 18 13.39 -10.61 -4.47
C ASN A 18 13.04 -11.89 -5.25
N ARG A 19 12.58 -12.92 -4.54
CA ARG A 19 12.23 -14.22 -5.16
C ARG A 19 10.94 -14.15 -5.96
N ILE A 20 9.89 -13.47 -5.48
CA ILE A 20 8.56 -13.48 -6.11
C ILE A 20 8.30 -12.31 -7.04
N THR A 21 9.23 -11.36 -7.17
CA THR A 21 9.06 -10.08 -7.88
C THR A 21 8.46 -10.24 -9.29
N GLU A 22 8.96 -11.18 -10.10
CA GLU A 22 8.49 -11.37 -11.48
C GLU A 22 7.03 -11.86 -11.53
N GLU A 23 6.68 -12.81 -10.66
CA GLU A 23 5.32 -13.34 -10.58
C GLU A 23 4.36 -12.27 -10.02
N TYR A 24 4.81 -11.51 -9.02
CA TYR A 24 4.08 -10.38 -8.45
C TYR A 24 3.78 -9.35 -9.53
N ASP A 25 4.79 -8.91 -10.27
CA ASP A 25 4.64 -7.93 -11.34
C ASP A 25 3.70 -8.41 -12.45
N LEU A 26 3.78 -9.70 -12.81
CA LEU A 26 2.92 -10.30 -13.83
C LEU A 26 1.42 -10.18 -13.47
N HIS A 27 1.06 -10.28 -12.19
CA HIS A 27 -0.33 -10.22 -11.72
C HIS A 27 -0.80 -8.81 -11.40
N TYR A 28 0.02 -8.01 -10.70
CA TYR A 28 -0.40 -6.71 -10.17
C TYR A 28 -0.20 -5.54 -11.13
N ALA A 29 0.71 -5.66 -12.11
CA ALA A 29 0.94 -4.62 -13.11
C ALA A 29 0.09 -4.75 -14.38
N ILE A 30 -0.81 -5.73 -14.48
CA ILE A 30 -1.73 -5.79 -15.61
C ILE A 30 -2.69 -4.60 -15.63
N LYS A 31 -3.05 -4.15 -16.83
CA LYS A 31 -3.90 -2.96 -17.04
C LYS A 31 -5.19 -2.97 -16.21
N SER A 32 -5.83 -4.13 -16.05
CA SER A 32 -7.06 -4.26 -15.27
C SER A 32 -6.82 -4.11 -13.76
N ALA A 33 -5.74 -4.70 -13.21
CA ALA A 33 -5.39 -4.54 -11.81
C ALA A 33 -5.02 -3.08 -11.49
N LEU A 34 -4.23 -2.44 -12.35
CA LEU A 34 -3.91 -1.01 -12.21
C LEU A 34 -5.17 -0.13 -12.32
N LYS A 35 -6.08 -0.43 -13.26
CA LYS A 35 -7.35 0.31 -13.37
C LYS A 35 -8.19 0.17 -12.10
N TYR A 36 -8.26 -1.02 -11.53
CA TYR A 36 -8.95 -1.28 -10.28
C TYR A 36 -8.34 -0.46 -9.14
N ARG A 37 -7.03 -0.55 -8.94
CA ARG A 37 -6.27 0.20 -7.92
C ARG A 37 -6.45 1.71 -8.05
N TYR A 38 -6.33 2.26 -9.26
CA TYR A 38 -6.49 3.70 -9.51
C TYR A 38 -7.92 4.18 -9.24
N GLY A 39 -8.93 3.34 -9.52
CA GLY A 39 -10.32 3.62 -9.16
C GLY A 39 -10.53 3.74 -7.65
N ILE A 40 -9.79 2.95 -6.86
CA ILE A 40 -9.84 3.03 -5.39
C ILE A 40 -9.19 4.35 -4.93
N TYR A 41 -7.98 4.67 -5.40
CA TYR A 41 -7.29 5.91 -5.03
C TYR A 41 -8.08 7.17 -5.40
N HIS A 42 -8.76 7.13 -6.55
CA HIS A 42 -9.60 8.24 -7.00
C HIS A 42 -10.72 8.57 -6.01
N LYS A 43 -11.21 7.62 -5.22
CA LYS A 43 -12.25 7.85 -4.19
C LYS A 43 -11.81 8.88 -3.13
N ILE A 44 -10.51 8.96 -2.83
CA ILE A 44 -9.95 9.91 -1.83
C ILE A 44 -9.21 11.07 -2.49
N PHE A 45 -8.39 10.79 -3.51
CA PHE A 45 -7.51 11.81 -4.09
C PHE A 45 -8.15 12.70 -5.14
N SER A 46 -9.40 12.43 -5.59
CA SER A 46 -10.09 13.24 -6.62
C SER A 46 -10.21 14.72 -6.27
N ASN A 47 -10.29 15.04 -4.98
CA ASN A 47 -10.43 16.42 -4.49
C ASN A 47 -9.11 17.04 -3.98
N ILE A 48 -7.97 16.33 -4.14
CA ILE A 48 -6.66 16.81 -3.73
C ILE A 48 -5.86 17.19 -4.98
N ASN A 49 -5.37 18.42 -5.02
CA ASN A 49 -4.48 18.83 -6.09
C ASN A 49 -3.08 18.22 -5.87
N LEU A 50 -2.79 17.13 -6.59
CA LEU A 50 -1.54 16.37 -6.49
C LEU A 50 -0.39 17.01 -7.27
N LYS A 51 -0.67 18.00 -8.14
CA LYS A 51 0.34 18.60 -9.01
C LYS A 51 1.50 19.19 -8.19
N THR A 52 2.71 18.82 -8.54
CA THR A 52 3.98 19.22 -7.90
C THR A 52 4.17 18.77 -6.44
N MET A 53 3.24 18.00 -5.86
CA MET A 53 3.42 17.43 -4.53
C MET A 53 4.55 16.38 -4.55
N HIS A 54 5.39 16.38 -3.53
CA HIS A 54 6.39 15.33 -3.29
C HIS A 54 5.72 14.15 -2.60
N ILE A 55 5.60 13.04 -3.31
CA ILE A 55 4.92 11.84 -2.81
C ILE A 55 5.92 10.70 -2.69
N LEU A 56 5.94 10.06 -1.52
CA LEU A 56 6.61 8.78 -1.33
C LEU A 56 5.61 7.66 -1.57
N ASP A 57 5.91 6.79 -2.53
CA ASP A 57 5.29 5.49 -2.70
C ASP A 57 6.11 4.49 -1.89
N ALA A 58 5.70 4.24 -0.66
CA ALA A 58 6.44 3.44 0.31
C ALA A 58 6.10 1.96 0.18
N MET A 59 7.13 1.10 0.13
CA MET A 59 7.03 -0.33 -0.19
C MET A 59 6.39 -0.51 -1.58
N CYS A 60 6.96 0.21 -2.56
CA CYS A 60 6.34 0.50 -3.86
C CYS A 60 6.28 -0.69 -4.81
N GLY A 61 6.97 -1.81 -4.52
CA GLY A 61 7.09 -2.91 -5.47
C GLY A 61 7.63 -2.44 -6.82
N GLY A 62 6.97 -2.81 -7.90
CA GLY A 62 7.28 -2.34 -9.25
C GLY A 62 6.66 -0.98 -9.61
N GLY A 63 6.06 -0.26 -8.64
CA GLY A 63 5.44 1.05 -8.84
C GLY A 63 3.96 1.01 -9.23
N GLU A 64 3.21 0.02 -8.75
CA GLU A 64 1.80 -0.14 -9.08
C GLU A 64 0.97 1.07 -8.65
N SER A 65 1.33 1.72 -7.53
CA SER A 65 0.68 2.93 -7.02
C SER A 65 1.24 4.21 -7.64
N THR A 66 2.54 4.23 -7.93
CA THR A 66 3.27 5.37 -8.54
C THR A 66 2.54 5.94 -9.76
N GLY A 67 2.07 5.06 -10.67
CA GLY A 67 1.44 5.50 -11.91
C GLY A 67 0.18 6.34 -11.72
N TYR A 68 -0.54 6.20 -10.63
CA TYR A 68 -1.66 7.08 -10.31
C TYR A 68 -1.17 8.51 -10.04
N PHE A 69 -0.25 8.67 -9.12
CA PHE A 69 0.25 9.97 -8.69
C PHE A 69 1.03 10.69 -9.80
N PHE A 70 1.88 9.96 -10.51
CA PHE A 70 2.67 10.49 -11.62
C PHE A 70 1.77 11.09 -12.72
N ARG A 71 0.68 10.41 -13.10
CA ARG A 71 -0.29 10.92 -14.09
C ARG A 71 -1.04 12.17 -13.64
N HIS A 72 -1.11 12.42 -12.33
CA HIS A 72 -1.71 13.64 -11.77
C HIS A 72 -0.67 14.74 -11.51
N GLY A 73 0.55 14.59 -12.04
CA GLY A 73 1.59 15.61 -12.01
C GLY A 73 2.36 15.72 -10.70
N ALA A 74 2.31 14.69 -9.85
CA ALA A 74 3.11 14.63 -8.63
C ALA A 74 4.57 14.29 -8.92
N LEU A 75 5.47 14.71 -8.04
CA LEU A 75 6.87 14.31 -8.00
C LEU A 75 6.99 13.06 -7.12
N VAL A 76 7.08 11.89 -7.74
CA VAL A 76 7.01 10.61 -7.02
C VAL A 76 8.40 10.04 -6.79
N THR A 77 8.64 9.62 -5.55
CA THR A 77 9.79 8.78 -5.17
C THR A 77 9.26 7.44 -4.70
N GLY A 78 9.78 6.34 -5.25
CA GLY A 78 9.52 4.99 -4.75
C GLY A 78 10.51 4.62 -3.65
N LEU A 79 10.08 3.79 -2.71
CA LEU A 79 10.93 3.16 -1.71
C LEU A 79 10.54 1.68 -1.61
N ASP A 80 11.51 0.79 -1.75
CA ASP A 80 11.31 -0.64 -1.52
C ASP A 80 12.59 -1.28 -0.97
N ILE A 81 12.46 -2.35 -0.19
CA ILE A 81 13.61 -3.06 0.35
C ILE A 81 14.21 -4.05 -0.66
N SER A 82 13.43 -4.49 -1.65
CA SER A 82 13.82 -5.42 -2.69
C SER A 82 14.55 -4.72 -3.84
N GLU A 83 15.77 -5.13 -4.13
CA GLU A 83 16.52 -4.64 -5.30
C GLU A 83 15.83 -4.99 -6.61
N ASN A 84 15.20 -6.17 -6.68
CA ASN A 84 14.49 -6.63 -7.88
C ASN A 84 13.24 -5.76 -8.13
N CYS A 85 12.47 -5.43 -7.09
CA CYS A 85 11.37 -4.48 -7.19
C CYS A 85 11.85 -3.11 -7.66
N CYS A 86 12.90 -2.57 -7.05
CA CYS A 86 13.50 -1.31 -7.45
C CYS A 86 14.02 -1.30 -8.89
N ALA A 87 14.52 -2.44 -9.39
CA ALA A 87 14.96 -2.57 -10.79
C ALA A 87 13.78 -2.49 -11.76
N ILE A 88 12.66 -3.17 -11.44
CA ILE A 88 11.42 -3.08 -12.23
C ILE A 88 10.87 -1.65 -12.20
N TYR A 89 10.83 -1.02 -11.02
CA TYR A 89 10.38 0.36 -10.85
C TYR A 89 11.15 1.34 -11.75
N ARG A 90 12.51 1.31 -11.71
CA ARG A 90 13.36 2.18 -12.56
C ARG A 90 13.08 2.00 -14.04
N LYS A 91 12.85 0.76 -14.47
CA LYS A 91 12.50 0.46 -15.87
C LYS A 91 11.14 0.99 -16.26
N ARG A 92 10.16 0.95 -15.34
CA ARG A 92 8.77 1.35 -15.60
C ARG A 92 8.56 2.86 -15.50
N TYR A 93 9.25 3.51 -14.58
CA TYR A 93 9.13 4.96 -14.31
C TYR A 93 10.51 5.63 -14.31
N PRO A 94 11.18 5.75 -15.48
CA PRO A 94 12.52 6.34 -15.57
C PRO A 94 12.57 7.81 -15.14
N GLU A 95 11.44 8.51 -15.15
CA GLU A 95 11.30 9.89 -14.70
C GLU A 95 11.12 10.04 -13.17
N CYS A 96 10.87 8.94 -12.46
CA CYS A 96 10.68 8.93 -11.02
C CYS A 96 11.93 8.36 -10.33
N SER A 97 12.26 8.89 -9.16
CA SER A 97 13.32 8.33 -8.33
C SER A 97 12.84 7.07 -7.60
N VAL A 98 13.76 6.14 -7.32
CA VAL A 98 13.50 5.02 -6.39
C VAL A 98 14.72 4.76 -5.52
N VAL A 99 14.48 4.60 -4.23
CA VAL A 99 15.49 4.27 -3.21
C VAL A 99 15.28 2.83 -2.74
N CYS A 100 16.36 2.05 -2.74
CA CYS A 100 16.33 0.69 -2.21
C CYS A 100 16.72 0.74 -0.73
N SER A 101 15.74 0.79 0.16
CA SER A 101 15.93 0.89 1.62
C SER A 101 14.69 0.41 2.37
N SER A 102 14.85 0.21 3.68
CA SER A 102 13.74 -0.15 4.57
C SER A 102 12.86 1.06 4.88
N ILE A 103 11.55 0.82 5.00
CA ILE A 103 10.61 1.84 5.52
C ILE A 103 10.79 2.06 7.04
N LEU A 104 11.47 1.15 7.74
CA LEU A 104 11.75 1.28 9.16
C LEU A 104 12.88 2.27 9.46
N ASP A 105 13.73 2.57 8.45
CA ASP A 105 14.83 3.54 8.51
C ASP A 105 15.17 4.04 7.09
N THR A 106 14.41 5.02 6.60
CA THR A 106 14.43 5.42 5.18
C THR A 106 15.67 6.25 4.80
N GLN A 107 16.37 6.83 5.76
CA GLN A 107 17.45 7.82 5.57
C GLN A 107 17.04 9.12 4.85
N PHE A 108 15.74 9.34 4.58
CA PHE A 108 15.26 10.63 4.10
C PHE A 108 15.33 11.69 5.19
N ALA A 109 15.55 12.94 4.78
CA ALA A 109 15.43 14.07 5.70
C ALA A 109 14.00 14.15 6.29
N GLY A 110 13.87 14.65 7.52
CA GLY A 110 12.56 14.91 8.10
C GLY A 110 11.78 15.94 7.29
N SER A 111 10.47 15.83 7.27
CA SER A 111 9.57 16.77 6.56
C SER A 111 9.85 16.89 5.06
N SER A 112 10.18 15.78 4.39
CA SER A 112 10.51 15.74 2.96
C SER A 112 9.29 15.59 2.05
N PHE A 113 8.23 14.91 2.50
CA PHE A 113 7.12 14.53 1.66
C PHE A 113 5.80 15.20 2.06
N ASP A 114 5.02 15.59 1.05
CA ASP A 114 3.66 16.09 1.22
C ASP A 114 2.68 14.94 1.48
N ILE A 115 2.92 13.79 0.82
CA ILE A 115 2.13 12.56 0.99
C ILE A 115 3.09 11.37 1.10
N VAL A 116 2.79 10.44 2.02
CA VAL A 116 3.33 9.08 2.04
C VAL A 116 2.18 8.13 1.78
N MET A 117 2.27 7.35 0.71
CA MET A 117 1.30 6.33 0.33
C MET A 117 1.91 4.94 0.53
N THR A 118 1.13 4.01 1.08
CA THR A 118 1.47 2.58 1.08
C THR A 118 0.21 1.72 0.93
N ASP A 119 0.37 0.54 0.35
CA ASP A 119 -0.63 -0.52 0.33
C ASP A 119 -0.08 -1.84 0.91
N SER A 120 0.97 -1.72 1.70
CA SER A 120 1.77 -2.83 2.21
C SER A 120 2.09 -2.71 3.71
N LEU A 121 1.37 -1.85 4.46
CA LEU A 121 1.58 -1.66 5.90
C LEU A 121 1.39 -2.98 6.68
N HIS A 122 0.51 -3.86 6.18
CA HIS A 122 0.24 -5.17 6.76
C HIS A 122 1.45 -6.13 6.72
N HIS A 123 2.44 -5.88 5.89
CA HIS A 123 3.70 -6.62 5.87
C HIS A 123 4.65 -6.19 6.99
N LEU A 124 4.42 -5.06 7.66
CA LEU A 124 5.31 -4.57 8.72
C LEU A 124 5.04 -5.20 10.10
N HIS A 125 4.10 -6.12 10.24
CA HIS A 125 3.90 -6.77 11.54
C HIS A 125 5.17 -7.52 11.99
N PRO A 126 5.60 -7.37 13.28
CA PRO A 126 4.99 -6.58 14.35
C PRO A 126 5.45 -5.10 14.42
N TYR A 127 6.23 -4.61 13.45
CA TYR A 127 6.93 -3.31 13.47
C TYR A 127 6.10 -2.14 12.92
N VAL A 128 4.78 -2.27 12.80
CA VAL A 128 3.89 -1.23 12.25
C VAL A 128 4.08 0.12 12.95
N ASN A 129 4.23 0.14 14.27
CA ASN A 129 4.43 1.40 15.00
C ASN A 129 5.76 2.07 14.64
N GLN A 130 6.85 1.31 14.51
CA GLN A 130 8.14 1.83 14.08
C GLN A 130 8.05 2.43 12.67
N GLY A 131 7.40 1.72 11.72
CA GLY A 131 7.13 2.26 10.39
C GLY A 131 6.31 3.55 10.42
N MET A 132 5.29 3.61 11.29
CA MET A 132 4.49 4.83 11.46
C MET A 132 5.29 6.00 12.05
N ASP A 133 6.23 5.74 12.97
CA ASP A 133 7.12 6.78 13.51
C ASP A 133 8.04 7.35 12.43
N GLU A 134 8.58 6.49 11.56
CA GLU A 134 9.41 6.93 10.44
C GLU A 134 8.58 7.68 9.38
N ILE A 135 7.39 7.18 9.03
CA ILE A 135 6.44 7.89 8.16
C ILE A 135 6.12 9.28 8.72
N ARG A 136 5.84 9.37 10.02
CA ARG A 136 5.61 10.64 10.70
C ARG A 136 6.82 11.57 10.60
N ARG A 137 8.03 11.06 10.76
CA ARG A 137 9.28 11.84 10.70
C ARG A 137 9.48 12.47 9.33
N ILE A 138 9.28 11.70 8.26
CA ILE A 138 9.54 12.16 6.88
C ILE A 138 8.40 12.98 6.28
N LEU A 139 7.18 12.91 6.83
CA LEU A 139 6.06 13.75 6.41
C LEU A 139 6.23 15.20 6.88
N LYS A 140 5.93 16.16 5.99
CA LYS A 140 5.82 17.58 6.33
C LYS A 140 4.71 17.79 7.39
N PRO A 141 4.80 18.83 8.22
CA PRO A 141 3.66 19.29 9.03
C PRO A 141 2.44 19.51 8.14
N GLY A 142 1.27 19.01 8.55
CA GLY A 142 0.05 19.06 7.74
C GLY A 142 0.02 18.12 6.51
N GLY A 143 1.09 17.37 6.25
CA GLY A 143 1.15 16.36 5.18
C GLY A 143 0.25 15.16 5.45
N TYR A 144 0.05 14.31 4.44
CA TYR A 144 -0.89 13.21 4.49
C TYR A 144 -0.20 11.85 4.48
N PHE A 145 -0.65 10.96 5.34
CA PHE A 145 -0.40 9.52 5.24
C PHE A 145 -1.63 8.83 4.67
N CYS A 146 -1.46 8.07 3.60
CA CYS A 146 -2.52 7.28 3.01
C CYS A 146 -2.13 5.80 3.02
N CYS A 147 -3.02 4.93 3.47
CA CYS A 147 -2.82 3.49 3.39
C CYS A 147 -4.05 2.78 2.82
N TRP A 148 -3.80 1.82 1.91
CA TRP A 148 -4.80 0.91 1.40
C TRP A 148 -4.50 -0.51 1.89
N GLU A 149 -5.27 -0.98 2.86
CA GLU A 149 -4.92 -2.17 3.62
C GLU A 149 -6.05 -3.18 3.71
N PRO A 150 -5.72 -4.48 3.74
CA PRO A 150 -6.66 -5.50 4.14
C PRO A 150 -7.06 -5.29 5.61
N ILE A 151 -8.36 -5.27 5.88
CA ILE A 151 -8.87 -4.97 7.22
C ILE A 151 -9.09 -6.22 8.07
N SER A 152 -8.79 -6.09 9.36
CA SER A 152 -9.11 -7.10 10.37
C SER A 152 -10.61 -7.08 10.74
N HIS A 153 -11.06 -8.15 11.38
CA HIS A 153 -12.44 -8.29 11.90
C HIS A 153 -13.56 -8.23 10.83
N SER A 154 -13.23 -8.51 9.56
CA SER A 154 -14.20 -8.69 8.49
C SER A 154 -14.38 -10.18 8.16
N LEU A 155 -15.47 -10.53 7.45
CA LEU A 155 -15.65 -11.89 6.95
C LEU A 155 -14.52 -12.28 5.97
N ALA A 156 -14.06 -11.35 5.17
CA ALA A 156 -12.92 -11.54 4.27
C ALA A 156 -11.61 -11.81 5.02
N ASP A 157 -11.43 -11.24 6.21
CA ASP A 157 -10.28 -11.52 7.06
C ASP A 157 -10.23 -12.97 7.56
N LEU A 158 -11.39 -13.54 7.89
CA LEU A 158 -11.49 -14.97 8.26
C LEU A 158 -11.09 -15.86 7.10
N LEU A 159 -11.57 -15.57 5.89
CA LEU A 159 -11.19 -16.29 4.68
C LEU A 159 -9.69 -16.15 4.39
N ARG A 160 -9.14 -14.94 4.52
CA ARG A 160 -7.72 -14.68 4.33
C ARG A 160 -6.85 -15.46 5.30
N LYS A 161 -7.18 -15.44 6.60
CA LYS A 161 -6.48 -16.23 7.62
C LYS A 161 -6.50 -17.73 7.32
N PHE A 162 -7.59 -18.22 6.77
CA PHE A 162 -7.68 -19.61 6.32
C PHE A 162 -6.75 -19.88 5.13
N LEU A 163 -6.76 -19.02 4.11
CA LEU A 163 -5.88 -19.14 2.93
C LEU A 163 -4.39 -19.03 3.30
N TYR A 164 -4.02 -18.12 4.20
CA TYR A 164 -2.64 -17.96 4.67
C TYR A 164 -2.09 -19.21 5.36
N ARG A 165 -2.94 -19.92 6.12
CA ARG A 165 -2.56 -21.20 6.73
C ARG A 165 -2.37 -22.34 5.72
N MET A 166 -3.03 -22.25 4.58
CA MET A 166 -2.95 -23.27 3.54
C MET A 166 -1.75 -23.13 2.61
N ASP A 167 -1.22 -21.94 2.43
CA ASP A 167 -0.15 -21.68 1.46
C ASP A 167 0.91 -20.70 1.97
N ALA A 168 1.90 -21.25 2.66
CA ALA A 168 3.06 -20.52 3.17
C ALA A 168 4.01 -19.97 2.07
N ARG A 169 3.76 -20.24 0.78
CA ARG A 169 4.63 -19.75 -0.31
C ARG A 169 4.40 -18.30 -0.66
N TYR A 170 3.16 -17.82 -0.47
CA TYR A 170 2.75 -16.46 -0.84
C TYR A 170 2.48 -15.56 0.36
N PHE A 171 2.64 -16.10 1.57
CA PHE A 171 2.37 -15.37 2.80
C PHE A 171 3.44 -15.69 3.84
N LEU A 172 4.03 -14.65 4.41
CA LEU A 172 4.93 -14.78 5.54
C LEU A 172 4.13 -14.93 6.84
N GLU A 173 4.67 -15.66 7.81
CA GLU A 173 3.98 -15.94 9.09
C GLU A 173 3.56 -14.70 9.86
N ASN A 174 4.27 -13.60 9.65
CA ASN A 174 4.04 -12.31 10.30
C ASN A 174 3.11 -11.37 9.51
N GLU A 175 2.63 -11.76 8.32
CA GLU A 175 1.66 -10.95 7.60
C GLU A 175 0.29 -11.00 8.27
N GLY A 176 -0.33 -9.86 8.47
CA GLY A 176 -1.63 -9.75 9.10
C GLY A 176 -2.45 -8.59 8.57
N SER A 177 -3.76 -8.71 8.66
CA SER A 177 -4.67 -7.59 8.34
C SER A 177 -4.49 -6.44 9.34
N ILE A 178 -4.80 -5.23 8.91
CA ILE A 178 -4.68 -4.03 9.74
C ILE A 178 -6.00 -3.76 10.48
N ASP A 179 -5.93 -3.60 11.79
CA ASP A 179 -7.01 -3.04 12.59
C ASP A 179 -6.97 -1.51 12.46
N ILE A 180 -7.77 -0.98 11.52
CA ILE A 180 -7.82 0.46 11.25
C ILE A 180 -8.22 1.27 12.49
N LYS A 181 -9.15 0.76 13.30
CA LYS A 181 -9.57 1.44 14.53
C LYS A 181 -8.42 1.57 15.51
N ARG A 182 -7.68 0.48 15.73
CA ARG A 182 -6.50 0.47 16.58
C ARG A 182 -5.39 1.36 16.03
N LEU A 183 -5.11 1.29 14.72
CA LEU A 183 -4.13 2.15 14.07
C LEU A 183 -4.43 3.63 14.31
N VAL A 184 -5.67 4.05 14.06
CA VAL A 184 -6.10 5.45 14.27
C VAL A 184 -6.01 5.85 15.74
N GLN A 185 -6.41 4.97 16.66
CA GLN A 185 -6.34 5.25 18.11
C GLN A 185 -4.90 5.38 18.60
N THR A 186 -4.00 4.48 18.20
CA THR A 186 -2.58 4.54 18.60
C THR A 186 -1.87 5.74 18.01
N GLN A 187 -2.26 6.18 16.82
CA GLN A 187 -1.66 7.32 16.13
C GLN A 187 -2.40 8.66 16.37
N ALA A 188 -3.44 8.68 17.22
CA ALA A 188 -4.30 9.85 17.44
C ALA A 188 -3.58 11.09 17.95
N HIS A 189 -2.46 10.95 18.66
CA HIS A 189 -1.65 12.08 19.10
C HIS A 189 -0.95 12.81 17.93
N HIS A 190 -0.60 12.08 16.89
CA HIS A 190 0.22 12.58 15.77
C HIS A 190 -0.58 12.82 14.49
N PHE A 191 -1.66 12.07 14.31
CA PHE A 191 -2.47 12.11 13.10
C PHE A 191 -3.94 12.35 13.41
N GLN A 192 -4.63 12.96 12.43
CA GLN A 192 -6.09 13.08 12.41
C GLN A 192 -6.61 12.33 11.19
N MET A 193 -7.60 11.45 11.37
CA MET A 193 -8.32 10.84 10.25
C MET A 193 -9.05 11.91 9.48
N VAL A 194 -8.80 12.00 8.17
CA VAL A 194 -9.47 12.92 7.24
C VAL A 194 -10.60 12.18 6.53
N ASP A 195 -10.29 10.99 5.98
CA ASP A 195 -11.25 10.18 5.25
C ASP A 195 -10.90 8.70 5.37
N CYS A 196 -11.89 7.84 5.25
CA CYS A 196 -11.70 6.39 5.22
C CYS A 196 -12.81 5.69 4.47
N VAL A 197 -12.46 5.14 3.31
CA VAL A 197 -13.36 4.39 2.43
C VAL A 197 -13.15 2.90 2.63
N TYR A 198 -14.23 2.15 2.71
CA TYR A 198 -14.23 0.69 2.81
C TYR A 198 -14.80 0.10 1.53
N GLY A 199 -14.33 -1.08 1.15
CA GLY A 199 -14.84 -1.76 -0.03
C GLY A 199 -14.16 -3.10 -0.28
N GLY A 200 -14.34 -3.58 -1.50
CA GLY A 200 -13.73 -4.83 -1.96
C GLY A 200 -14.65 -6.04 -1.80
N ASN A 201 -14.89 -6.67 -2.91
CA ASN A 201 -15.60 -7.94 -3.01
C ASN A 201 -15.12 -8.73 -4.24
N LEU A 202 -15.84 -8.79 -5.34
CA LEU A 202 -15.51 -9.62 -6.50
C LEU A 202 -14.17 -9.25 -7.16
N ALA A 203 -13.95 -7.96 -7.44
CA ALA A 203 -12.72 -7.54 -8.10
C ALA A 203 -11.51 -7.63 -7.15
N TYR A 204 -11.70 -7.30 -5.87
CA TYR A 204 -10.63 -7.51 -4.90
C TYR A 204 -10.22 -8.99 -4.82
N LEU A 205 -11.18 -9.89 -4.68
CA LEU A 205 -10.89 -11.33 -4.54
C LEU A 205 -10.30 -11.92 -5.83
N PHE A 206 -10.90 -11.65 -6.98
CA PHE A 206 -10.58 -12.36 -8.23
C PHE A 206 -9.63 -11.60 -9.16
N VAL A 207 -9.45 -10.28 -8.98
CA VAL A 207 -8.47 -9.50 -9.76
C VAL A 207 -7.26 -9.17 -8.90
N ASN A 208 -7.46 -8.57 -7.72
CA ASN A 208 -6.35 -8.16 -6.86
C ASN A 208 -5.65 -9.36 -6.18
N LEU A 209 -6.39 -10.35 -5.69
CA LEU A 209 -5.82 -11.56 -5.08
C LEU A 209 -5.62 -12.72 -6.09
N SER A 210 -5.62 -12.45 -7.38
CA SER A 210 -5.53 -13.47 -8.43
C SER A 210 -4.26 -14.32 -8.35
N MET A 211 -3.15 -13.74 -7.91
CA MET A 211 -1.88 -14.46 -7.69
C MET A 211 -2.05 -15.48 -6.56
N ALA A 212 -2.55 -15.09 -5.42
CA ALA A 212 -2.78 -15.98 -4.27
C ALA A 212 -3.80 -17.10 -4.60
N LEU A 213 -4.79 -16.80 -5.43
CA LEU A 213 -5.78 -17.76 -5.92
C LEU A 213 -5.26 -18.57 -7.12
N ARG A 214 -4.02 -18.35 -7.57
CA ARG A 214 -3.39 -19.04 -8.72
C ARG A 214 -4.21 -18.96 -10.01
N ILE A 215 -4.94 -17.87 -10.21
CA ILE A 215 -5.74 -17.69 -11.41
C ILE A 215 -4.82 -17.22 -12.55
N PRO A 216 -4.77 -17.94 -13.68
CA PRO A 216 -3.93 -17.53 -14.80
C PRO A 216 -4.28 -16.11 -15.29
N VAL A 217 -3.28 -15.28 -15.52
CA VAL A 217 -3.43 -13.85 -15.91
C VAL A 217 -4.31 -13.68 -17.15
N ARG A 218 -4.28 -14.64 -18.09
CA ARG A 218 -5.15 -14.62 -19.29
C ARG A 218 -6.63 -14.63 -18.90
N ILE A 219 -6.99 -15.45 -17.91
CA ILE A 219 -8.37 -15.57 -17.41
C ILE A 219 -8.73 -14.28 -16.64
N VAL A 220 -7.84 -13.75 -15.81
CA VAL A 220 -8.04 -12.48 -15.09
C VAL A 220 -8.35 -11.35 -16.08
N LYS A 221 -7.57 -11.21 -17.15
CA LYS A 221 -7.78 -10.19 -18.18
C LYS A 221 -9.17 -10.27 -18.83
N PHE A 222 -9.72 -11.48 -18.99
CA PHE A 222 -11.00 -11.70 -19.63
C PHE A 222 -12.17 -11.19 -18.76
N TYR A 223 -12.24 -11.58 -17.47
CA TYR A 223 -13.40 -11.26 -16.64
C TYR A 223 -13.27 -9.96 -15.83
N SER A 224 -12.05 -9.45 -15.65
CA SER A 224 -11.78 -8.31 -14.76
C SER A 224 -12.63 -7.06 -15.07
N PRO A 225 -12.93 -6.67 -16.32
CA PRO A 225 -13.77 -5.50 -16.57
C PRO A 225 -15.17 -5.64 -15.97
N LEU A 226 -15.77 -6.82 -16.08
CA LEU A 226 -17.08 -7.12 -15.52
C LEU A 226 -17.06 -7.07 -14.00
N PHE A 227 -16.07 -7.69 -13.38
CA PHE A 227 -15.96 -7.75 -11.91
C PHE A 227 -15.69 -6.39 -11.29
N ILE A 228 -14.89 -5.53 -11.94
CA ILE A 228 -14.64 -4.15 -11.49
C ILE A 228 -15.95 -3.33 -11.50
N VAL A 229 -16.76 -3.47 -12.56
CA VAL A 229 -18.05 -2.79 -12.65
C VAL A 229 -19.03 -3.33 -11.59
N ALA A 230 -19.12 -4.65 -11.47
CA ALA A 230 -19.98 -5.31 -10.48
C ALA A 230 -19.61 -4.89 -9.04
N GLU A 231 -18.31 -4.89 -8.70
CA GLU A 231 -17.84 -4.43 -7.39
C GLU A 231 -18.20 -2.97 -7.14
N SER A 232 -17.99 -2.08 -8.13
CA SER A 232 -18.33 -0.67 -7.99
C SER A 232 -19.83 -0.44 -7.71
N PHE A 233 -20.68 -1.32 -8.20
CA PHE A 233 -22.10 -1.30 -7.89
C PHE A 233 -22.38 -1.86 -6.47
N LEU A 234 -21.81 -3.02 -6.14
CA LEU A 234 -22.01 -3.69 -4.86
C LEU A 234 -21.44 -2.89 -3.68
N ASP A 235 -20.32 -2.21 -3.84
CA ASP A 235 -19.69 -1.37 -2.81
C ASP A 235 -20.65 -0.30 -2.25
N ARG A 236 -21.66 0.12 -3.04
CA ARG A 236 -22.64 1.14 -2.59
C ARG A 236 -23.56 0.64 -1.47
N PHE A 237 -23.75 -0.66 -1.41
CA PHE A 237 -24.68 -1.33 -0.47
C PHE A 237 -23.93 -2.22 0.53
N GLN A 238 -22.62 -2.36 0.37
CA GLN A 238 -21.81 -3.28 1.17
C GLN A 238 -21.56 -2.71 2.57
N PRO A 239 -21.97 -3.40 3.63
CA PRO A 239 -21.63 -2.98 4.98
C PRO A 239 -20.15 -3.24 5.29
N LYS A 240 -19.57 -2.45 6.19
CA LYS A 240 -18.14 -2.51 6.54
C LYS A 240 -17.63 -3.90 6.94
N PHE A 241 -18.45 -4.71 7.62
CA PHE A 241 -18.04 -6.05 8.04
C PHE A 241 -17.87 -7.06 6.89
N LEU A 242 -18.40 -6.74 5.71
CA LEU A 242 -18.18 -7.51 4.47
C LEU A 242 -17.04 -6.95 3.62
N SER A 243 -16.50 -5.79 3.96
CA SER A 243 -15.41 -5.16 3.19
C SER A 243 -14.12 -5.93 3.34
N CYS A 244 -13.36 -6.01 2.24
CA CYS A 244 -12.08 -6.69 2.21
C CYS A 244 -10.92 -5.76 2.58
N TRP A 245 -11.08 -4.47 2.29
CA TRP A 245 -10.05 -3.45 2.48
C TRP A 245 -10.62 -2.13 3.01
N ALA A 246 -9.72 -1.30 3.54
CA ALA A 246 -9.94 0.11 3.77
C ALA A 246 -8.85 0.95 3.10
N LEU A 247 -9.24 2.08 2.53
CA LEU A 247 -8.34 3.14 2.09
C LEU A 247 -8.54 4.31 3.05
N CYS A 248 -7.51 4.65 3.82
CA CYS A 248 -7.57 5.66 4.86
C CYS A 248 -6.60 6.80 4.57
N LEU A 249 -7.05 8.03 4.77
CA LEU A 249 -6.25 9.24 4.68
C LEU A 249 -6.15 9.89 6.05
N LEU A 250 -4.93 10.01 6.56
CA LEU A 250 -4.61 10.64 7.83
C LEU A 250 -3.77 11.89 7.57
N ARG A 251 -4.07 12.99 8.23
CA ARG A 251 -3.29 14.22 8.17
C ARG A 251 -2.38 14.31 9.39
N LYS A 252 -1.10 14.55 9.18
CA LYS A 252 -0.15 14.81 10.26
C LYS A 252 -0.53 16.13 10.93
N LYS A 253 -0.69 16.09 12.26
CA LYS A 253 -0.99 17.28 13.05
C LYS A 253 0.20 18.23 13.05
N GLU A 254 -0.08 19.52 12.98
CA GLU A 254 0.91 20.54 13.24
C GLU A 254 1.08 20.62 14.76
N ILE A 255 2.27 20.30 15.24
CA ILE A 255 2.60 20.51 16.65
C ILE A 255 3.03 21.98 16.76
N PHE A 256 2.14 22.82 17.23
CA PHE A 256 2.55 24.15 17.70
C PHE A 256 3.25 23.92 19.04
N GLU A 257 4.58 24.03 19.08
CA GLU A 257 5.28 24.18 20.33
C GLU A 257 4.78 25.50 20.94
N THR A 258 3.93 25.39 21.96
CA THR A 258 3.60 26.52 22.83
C THR A 258 4.86 26.82 23.61
N PHE A 259 5.59 27.87 23.18
CA PHE A 259 6.67 28.48 23.95
C PHE A 259 6.12 29.18 25.20
#